data_2931a92b5b389ebbee3f559957a477bb
#
_entry.id   2931a92b5b389ebbee3f559957a477bb
#
_cell.length_a   1.000
_cell.length_b   1.000
_cell.length_c   1.000
_cell.angle_alpha   90.00
_cell.angle_beta   90.00
_cell.angle_gamma   90.00
#
_symmetry.space_group_name_H-M   'P 1'
#
loop_
_entity.id
_entity.type
_entity.pdbx_description
1 polymer ?
#
loop_
_entity_poly.entity_id
_entity_poly.type
_entity_poly.pdbx_seq_one_letter_code
_entity_poly.pdbx_strand_id
1 'polypeptide(L)'
;PMNSNYSNELGGVTPQMIEFYADRAKKGVGLMVMEALSVVPEPKNHGVQPMIYDEKYVPGWFNLTDRVHSYGVKISAELAHYGSEGAIGRKVSSSNVSHYVDEPVHAMTLEEVEDCEDQFAEAAYWTKIAGFDAITLHATHGYLMSQFLSPVYNKRKDEYGGSLENRLRFIKNVIDK
;
A
#
# COMPACT_ATOMS: atom_id res chain seq x y z
N PRO A 1 4.36 -2.29 11.08
CA PRO A 1 4.46 -3.20 9.92
C PRO A 1 5.86 -3.22 9.34
N MET A 2 6.27 -4.36 8.80
CA MET A 2 7.60 -4.57 8.26
C MET A 2 7.56 -5.77 7.30
N ASN A 3 8.14 -5.63 6.10
CA ASN A 3 8.10 -6.68 5.09
C ASN A 3 8.76 -7.97 5.60
N SER A 4 8.02 -9.07 5.54
CA SER A 4 8.52 -10.40 5.90
C SER A 4 9.32 -11.05 4.78
N ASN A 5 9.08 -10.63 3.53
CA ASN A 5 9.57 -11.24 2.30
C ASN A 5 9.10 -12.70 2.10
N TYR A 6 7.93 -13.05 2.61
CA TYR A 6 7.37 -14.40 2.51
C TYR A 6 6.25 -14.54 1.47
N SER A 7 5.90 -13.48 0.73
CA SER A 7 5.02 -13.61 -0.43
C SER A 7 5.73 -14.38 -1.57
N ASN A 8 4.97 -14.95 -2.49
CA ASN A 8 5.55 -15.56 -3.68
C ASN A 8 5.99 -14.48 -4.71
N GLU A 9 6.61 -14.91 -5.79
CA GLU A 9 7.09 -14.01 -6.85
C GLU A 9 6.00 -13.22 -7.57
N LEU A 10 4.75 -13.65 -7.47
CA LEU A 10 3.59 -12.98 -8.04
C LEU A 10 2.84 -12.12 -7.03
N GLY A 11 3.39 -11.91 -5.83
CA GLY A 11 2.78 -11.10 -4.76
C GLY A 11 1.68 -11.82 -3.98
N GLY A 12 1.50 -13.11 -4.17
CA GLY A 12 0.50 -13.92 -3.48
C GLY A 12 0.98 -14.42 -2.11
N VAL A 13 0.01 -14.79 -1.27
CA VAL A 13 0.23 -15.37 0.05
C VAL A 13 0.83 -16.76 -0.06
N THR A 14 1.81 -17.08 0.79
CA THR A 14 2.40 -18.41 0.92
C THR A 14 2.04 -19.07 2.24
N PRO A 15 2.14 -20.41 2.35
CA PRO A 15 1.98 -21.10 3.63
C PRO A 15 2.94 -20.57 4.71
N GLN A 16 4.16 -20.21 4.35
CA GLN A 16 5.13 -19.63 5.26
C GLN A 16 4.67 -18.28 5.81
N MET A 17 4.08 -17.42 4.97
CA MET A 17 3.51 -16.15 5.42
C MET A 17 2.34 -16.38 6.38
N ILE A 18 1.45 -17.33 6.10
CA ILE A 18 0.32 -17.67 6.98
C ILE A 18 0.83 -18.06 8.37
N GLU A 19 1.79 -19.00 8.45
CA GLU A 19 2.32 -19.45 9.73
C GLU A 19 3.13 -18.36 10.46
N PHE A 20 3.81 -17.47 9.73
CA PHE A 20 4.51 -16.32 10.31
C PHE A 20 3.55 -15.40 11.10
N TYR A 21 2.36 -15.10 10.56
CA TYR A 21 1.33 -14.31 11.24
C TYR A 21 0.60 -15.11 12.31
N ALA A 22 0.28 -16.38 12.05
CA ALA A 22 -0.36 -17.29 13.00
C ALA A 22 0.47 -17.48 14.29
N ASP A 23 1.78 -17.64 14.18
CA ASP A 23 2.66 -17.78 15.35
C ASP A 23 2.67 -16.56 16.27
N ARG A 24 2.46 -15.36 15.71
CA ARG A 24 2.30 -14.14 16.49
C ARG A 24 0.93 -14.06 17.12
N ALA A 25 -0.13 -14.42 16.37
CA ALA A 25 -1.49 -14.49 16.87
C ALA A 25 -1.62 -15.41 18.08
N LYS A 26 -1.00 -16.60 18.04
CA LYS A 26 -0.94 -17.57 19.17
C LYS A 26 -0.36 -16.97 20.46
N LYS A 27 0.40 -15.88 20.39
CA LYS A 27 1.01 -15.23 21.56
C LYS A 27 0.11 -14.20 22.24
N GLY A 28 -1.14 -14.02 21.76
CA GLY A 28 -2.14 -13.19 22.44
C GLY A 28 -2.06 -11.71 22.13
N VAL A 29 -1.52 -11.32 20.97
CA VAL A 29 -1.62 -9.94 20.49
C VAL A 29 -3.07 -9.60 20.17
N GLY A 30 -3.53 -8.38 20.48
CA GLY A 30 -4.93 -7.97 20.24
C GLY A 30 -5.21 -7.58 18.80
N LEU A 31 -4.29 -6.86 18.18
CA LEU A 31 -4.34 -6.40 16.79
C LEU A 31 -2.96 -6.52 16.14
N MET A 32 -2.92 -7.05 14.94
CA MET A 32 -1.74 -7.02 14.09
C MET A 32 -1.95 -6.07 12.92
N VAL A 33 -1.00 -5.18 12.66
CA VAL A 33 -0.89 -4.47 11.38
C VAL A 33 0.16 -5.22 10.57
N MET A 34 -0.29 -5.81 9.46
CA MET A 34 0.62 -6.58 8.62
C MET A 34 1.49 -5.69 7.73
N GLU A 35 2.39 -6.31 6.99
CA GLU A 35 3.27 -5.63 6.03
C GLU A 35 2.52 -4.94 4.90
N ALA A 36 3.20 -4.02 4.21
CA ALA A 36 2.62 -3.23 3.14
C ALA A 36 2.20 -4.09 1.94
N LEU A 37 0.94 -3.95 1.52
CA LEU A 37 0.33 -4.56 0.35
C LEU A 37 0.29 -3.55 -0.78
N SER A 38 0.86 -3.87 -1.94
CA SER A 38 0.75 -3.00 -3.10
C SER A 38 -0.67 -2.96 -3.65
N VAL A 39 -1.16 -1.74 -3.88
CA VAL A 39 -2.48 -1.47 -4.48
C VAL A 39 -2.44 -1.43 -6.01
N VAL A 40 -1.27 -1.64 -6.60
CA VAL A 40 -1.02 -1.68 -8.04
C VAL A 40 -0.07 -2.83 -8.37
N PRO A 41 0.00 -3.29 -9.63
CA PRO A 41 0.95 -4.31 -10.06
C PRO A 41 2.37 -3.76 -10.09
N GLU A 42 2.87 -3.25 -8.96
CA GLU A 42 4.24 -2.77 -8.86
C GLU A 42 5.21 -3.93 -8.78
N PRO A 43 6.22 -3.93 -9.65
CA PRO A 43 7.30 -4.88 -9.51
C PRO A 43 8.18 -4.47 -8.33
N LYS A 44 8.57 -5.47 -7.62
CA LYS A 44 9.40 -5.54 -6.41
C LYS A 44 10.40 -4.41 -6.22
N ASN A 45 10.31 -3.76 -5.07
CA ASN A 45 11.45 -3.08 -4.51
C ASN A 45 12.05 -3.97 -3.41
N HIS A 46 13.30 -4.38 -3.53
CA HIS A 46 14.06 -5.08 -2.48
C HIS A 46 13.44 -6.38 -1.90
N GLY A 47 12.74 -7.18 -2.67
CA GLY A 47 12.19 -8.44 -2.19
C GLY A 47 10.89 -8.85 -2.85
N VAL A 48 10.19 -9.77 -2.23
CA VAL A 48 8.89 -10.26 -2.69
C VAL A 48 7.82 -9.39 -2.07
N GLN A 49 7.14 -8.55 -2.87
CA GLN A 49 6.13 -7.61 -2.42
C GLN A 49 4.74 -8.24 -2.48
N PRO A 50 4.02 -8.34 -1.35
CA PRO A 50 2.63 -8.79 -1.38
C PRO A 50 1.71 -7.74 -2.03
N MET A 51 0.64 -8.19 -2.67
CA MET A 51 -0.27 -7.38 -3.48
C MET A 51 -1.73 -7.67 -3.16
N ILE A 52 -2.63 -6.69 -3.39
CA ILE A 52 -4.09 -6.80 -3.20
C ILE A 52 -4.89 -5.97 -4.21
N TYR A 53 -4.33 -5.66 -5.37
CA TYR A 53 -4.99 -4.86 -6.40
C TYR A 53 -6.01 -5.61 -7.28
N ASP A 54 -6.22 -6.91 -7.07
CA ASP A 54 -7.01 -7.77 -7.95
C ASP A 54 -7.64 -8.91 -7.14
N GLU A 55 -8.84 -9.34 -7.54
CA GLU A 55 -9.60 -10.42 -6.86
C GLU A 55 -8.84 -11.74 -6.74
N LYS A 56 -7.91 -12.02 -7.65
CA LYS A 56 -7.09 -13.24 -7.62
C LYS A 56 -6.26 -13.41 -6.34
N TYR A 57 -6.01 -12.34 -5.61
CA TYR A 57 -5.28 -12.38 -4.33
C TYR A 57 -6.17 -12.72 -3.14
N VAL A 58 -7.49 -12.50 -3.26
CA VAL A 58 -8.45 -12.66 -2.17
C VAL A 58 -8.40 -14.03 -1.52
N PRO A 59 -8.38 -15.17 -2.25
CA PRO A 59 -8.38 -16.49 -1.61
C PRO A 59 -7.17 -16.74 -0.70
N GLY A 60 -6.00 -16.26 -1.12
CA GLY A 60 -4.77 -16.36 -0.31
C GLY A 60 -4.86 -15.53 0.97
N TRP A 61 -5.31 -14.28 0.84
CA TRP A 61 -5.49 -13.39 1.99
C TRP A 61 -6.58 -13.87 2.93
N PHE A 62 -7.69 -14.39 2.41
CA PHE A 62 -8.75 -14.99 3.23
C PHE A 62 -8.22 -16.15 4.09
N ASN A 63 -7.41 -17.03 3.54
CA ASN A 63 -6.79 -18.12 4.30
C ASN A 63 -5.89 -17.59 5.44
N LEU A 64 -5.18 -16.49 5.20
CA LEU A 64 -4.33 -15.87 6.22
C LEU A 64 -5.18 -15.21 7.33
N THR A 65 -6.19 -14.43 6.98
CA THR A 65 -7.05 -13.75 7.95
C THR A 65 -7.85 -14.74 8.76
N ASP A 66 -8.43 -15.77 8.14
CA ASP A 66 -9.14 -16.87 8.83
C ASP A 66 -8.23 -17.57 9.84
N ARG A 67 -6.99 -17.86 9.43
CA ARG A 67 -5.98 -18.48 10.32
C ARG A 67 -5.64 -17.60 11.52
N VAL A 68 -5.51 -16.29 11.33
CA VAL A 68 -5.27 -15.33 12.42
C VAL A 68 -6.49 -15.22 13.31
N HIS A 69 -7.69 -15.12 12.74
CA HIS A 69 -8.95 -15.04 13.47
C HIS A 69 -9.22 -16.30 14.33
N SER A 70 -8.72 -17.47 13.90
CA SER A 70 -8.86 -18.69 14.69
C SER A 70 -8.23 -18.60 16.09
N TYR A 71 -7.36 -17.62 16.33
CA TYR A 71 -6.76 -17.28 17.64
C TYR A 71 -7.43 -16.08 18.31
N GLY A 72 -8.54 -15.55 17.78
CA GLY A 72 -9.26 -14.39 18.33
C GLY A 72 -8.54 -13.04 18.11
N VAL A 73 -7.57 -12.97 17.21
CA VAL A 73 -6.76 -11.77 16.95
C VAL A 73 -7.33 -11.02 15.76
N LYS A 74 -7.34 -9.69 15.84
CA LYS A 74 -7.69 -8.79 14.75
C LYS A 74 -6.49 -8.49 13.85
N ILE A 75 -6.75 -8.24 12.54
CA ILE A 75 -5.68 -7.97 11.58
C ILE A 75 -6.05 -6.82 10.64
N SER A 76 -5.13 -5.87 10.50
CA SER A 76 -5.21 -4.74 9.57
C SER A 76 -4.27 -4.95 8.40
N ALA A 77 -4.74 -4.71 7.16
CA ALA A 77 -3.87 -4.59 6.00
C ALA A 77 -3.25 -3.19 5.94
N GLU A 78 -1.97 -3.08 5.61
CA GLU A 78 -1.37 -1.79 5.27
C GLU A 78 -1.35 -1.63 3.74
N LEU A 79 -2.13 -0.69 3.19
CA LEU A 79 -2.17 -0.40 1.76
C LEU A 79 -1.09 0.60 1.38
N ALA A 80 -0.33 0.32 0.33
CA ALA A 80 0.80 1.12 -0.09
C ALA A 80 0.91 1.26 -1.63
N HIS A 81 1.41 2.40 -2.05
CA HIS A 81 1.93 2.66 -3.39
C HIS A 81 3.29 3.32 -3.25
N TYR A 82 4.33 2.75 -3.85
CA TYR A 82 5.71 3.17 -3.62
C TYR A 82 6.09 4.47 -4.33
N GLY A 83 5.32 4.89 -5.36
CA GLY A 83 5.56 6.15 -6.05
C GLY A 83 6.91 6.18 -6.77
N SER A 84 7.72 7.21 -6.51
CA SER A 84 9.07 7.32 -7.09
C SER A 84 10.06 6.27 -6.59
N GLU A 85 9.72 5.57 -5.49
CA GLU A 85 10.56 4.55 -4.88
C GLU A 85 10.27 3.14 -5.44
N GLY A 86 9.36 2.99 -6.38
CA GLY A 86 9.10 1.73 -7.09
C GLY A 86 10.35 1.22 -7.83
N ALA A 87 10.60 -0.09 -7.81
CA ALA A 87 11.86 -0.64 -8.34
C ALA A 87 11.86 -0.88 -9.85
N ILE A 88 10.72 -1.16 -10.45
CA ILE A 88 10.60 -1.52 -11.86
C ILE A 88 9.35 -0.82 -12.43
N GLY A 89 9.45 -0.38 -13.67
CA GLY A 89 8.36 0.27 -14.38
C GLY A 89 8.42 1.78 -14.35
N ARG A 90 7.30 2.44 -14.64
CA ARG A 90 7.20 3.89 -14.67
C ARG A 90 7.10 4.43 -13.25
N LYS A 91 8.17 5.05 -12.77
CA LYS A 91 8.15 5.75 -11.49
C LYS A 91 7.24 6.98 -11.56
N VAL A 92 6.26 7.04 -10.67
CA VAL A 92 5.30 8.13 -10.58
C VAL A 92 5.42 8.86 -9.25
N SER A 93 5.06 10.14 -9.20
CA SER A 93 5.04 10.92 -7.96
C SER A 93 4.09 12.11 -8.10
N SER A 94 3.89 12.84 -7.01
CA SER A 94 3.20 14.13 -7.02
C SER A 94 3.83 15.14 -7.99
N SER A 95 5.14 15.06 -8.22
CA SER A 95 5.92 15.90 -9.12
C SER A 95 7.10 15.13 -9.68
N ASN A 96 7.80 15.71 -10.66
CA ASN A 96 9.00 15.12 -11.27
C ASN A 96 10.26 15.25 -10.38
N VAL A 97 10.09 15.19 -9.07
CA VAL A 97 11.17 15.23 -8.08
C VAL A 97 11.49 13.82 -7.65
N SER A 98 12.73 13.38 -7.90
CA SER A 98 13.26 12.09 -7.46
C SER A 98 13.98 12.22 -6.13
N HIS A 99 13.96 11.15 -5.33
CA HIS A 99 14.84 10.98 -4.19
C HIS A 99 16.26 10.61 -4.67
N TYR A 100 16.37 9.87 -5.77
CA TYR A 100 17.62 9.53 -6.45
C TYR A 100 17.81 10.49 -7.64
N VAL A 101 18.85 11.30 -7.61
CA VAL A 101 19.09 12.46 -8.49
C VAL A 101 19.07 12.12 -9.99
N ASP A 102 19.32 10.87 -10.36
CA ASP A 102 19.53 10.45 -11.77
C ASP A 102 18.38 9.62 -12.36
N GLU A 103 17.27 9.42 -11.65
CA GLU A 103 16.16 8.63 -12.15
C GLU A 103 14.97 9.48 -12.59
N PRO A 104 14.48 9.32 -13.83
CA PRO A 104 13.32 10.05 -14.30
C PRO A 104 12.05 9.61 -13.54
N VAL A 105 11.37 10.58 -12.94
CA VAL A 105 10.08 10.40 -12.27
C VAL A 105 9.00 11.13 -13.06
N HIS A 106 7.90 10.45 -13.32
CA HIS A 106 6.73 11.05 -13.95
C HIS A 106 5.87 11.77 -12.90
N ALA A 107 5.65 13.07 -13.09
CA ALA A 107 4.66 13.82 -12.33
C ALA A 107 3.25 13.38 -12.78
N MET A 108 2.48 12.80 -11.89
CA MET A 108 1.12 12.33 -12.21
C MET A 108 0.24 13.48 -12.72
N THR A 109 -0.51 13.23 -13.79
CA THR A 109 -1.60 14.13 -14.23
C THR A 109 -2.75 14.10 -13.20
N LEU A 110 -3.74 15.00 -13.34
CA LEU A 110 -4.92 14.96 -12.46
C LEU A 110 -5.69 13.64 -12.63
N GLU A 111 -5.89 13.18 -13.87
CA GLU A 111 -6.53 11.90 -14.20
C GLU A 111 -5.78 10.72 -13.54
N GLU A 112 -4.45 10.68 -13.64
CA GLU A 112 -3.65 9.62 -12.99
C GLU A 112 -3.71 9.67 -11.44
N VAL A 113 -3.91 10.85 -10.86
CA VAL A 113 -4.12 11.00 -9.41
C VAL A 113 -5.47 10.43 -9.01
N GLU A 114 -6.54 10.77 -9.74
CA GLU A 114 -7.89 10.25 -9.51
C GLU A 114 -7.96 8.73 -9.70
N ASP A 115 -7.35 8.20 -10.76
CA ASP A 115 -7.21 6.76 -11.00
C ASP A 115 -6.49 6.06 -9.84
N CYS A 116 -5.45 6.68 -9.30
CA CYS A 116 -4.71 6.12 -8.18
C CYS A 116 -5.55 6.12 -6.88
N GLU A 117 -6.37 7.15 -6.65
CA GLU A 117 -7.34 7.17 -5.54
C GLU A 117 -8.33 6.00 -5.68
N ASP A 118 -8.83 5.73 -6.90
CA ASP A 118 -9.72 4.60 -7.18
C ASP A 118 -9.03 3.24 -6.98
N GLN A 119 -7.76 3.11 -7.36
CA GLN A 119 -6.96 1.90 -7.10
C GLN A 119 -6.82 1.60 -5.59
N PHE A 120 -6.65 2.61 -4.74
CA PHE A 120 -6.68 2.43 -3.29
C PHE A 120 -8.04 1.98 -2.79
N ALA A 121 -9.14 2.56 -3.30
CA ALA A 121 -10.50 2.19 -2.94
C ALA A 121 -10.82 0.74 -3.37
N GLU A 122 -10.40 0.34 -4.58
CA GLU A 122 -10.56 -1.03 -5.06
C GLU A 122 -9.75 -2.02 -4.22
N ALA A 123 -8.50 -1.71 -3.89
CA ALA A 123 -7.69 -2.54 -3.01
C ALA A 123 -8.30 -2.64 -1.60
N ALA A 124 -8.91 -1.56 -1.09
CA ALA A 124 -9.64 -1.57 0.17
C ALA A 124 -10.87 -2.50 0.12
N TYR A 125 -11.60 -2.50 -1.00
CA TYR A 125 -12.69 -3.44 -1.23
C TYR A 125 -12.21 -4.89 -1.20
N TRP A 126 -11.15 -5.25 -1.93
CA TRP A 126 -10.60 -6.60 -1.91
C TRP A 126 -10.07 -6.99 -0.53
N THR A 127 -9.48 -6.05 0.20
CA THR A 127 -9.05 -6.24 1.59
C THR A 127 -10.21 -6.62 2.49
N LYS A 128 -11.36 -5.93 2.36
CA LYS A 128 -12.59 -6.26 3.10
C LYS A 128 -13.10 -7.65 2.75
N ILE A 129 -13.17 -8.00 1.47
CA ILE A 129 -13.61 -9.34 1.02
C ILE A 129 -12.66 -10.44 1.52
N ALA A 130 -11.36 -10.15 1.60
CA ALA A 130 -10.36 -11.05 2.15
C ALA A 130 -10.41 -11.19 3.70
N GLY A 131 -11.36 -10.54 4.38
CA GLY A 131 -11.63 -10.74 5.80
C GLY A 131 -10.76 -9.91 6.76
N PHE A 132 -10.05 -8.91 6.30
CA PHE A 132 -9.34 -8.00 7.20
C PHE A 132 -10.31 -7.15 8.02
N ASP A 133 -9.93 -6.85 9.27
CA ASP A 133 -10.76 -6.07 10.22
C ASP A 133 -10.59 -4.57 10.06
N ALA A 134 -9.47 -4.13 9.53
CA ALA A 134 -9.13 -2.71 9.33
C ALA A 134 -8.15 -2.52 8.18
N ILE A 135 -8.02 -1.27 7.77
CA ILE A 135 -7.03 -0.81 6.79
C ILE A 135 -6.14 0.24 7.44
N THR A 136 -4.85 0.14 7.17
CA THR A 136 -3.85 1.16 7.46
C THR A 136 -3.37 1.73 6.14
N LEU A 137 -3.27 3.04 6.01
CA LEU A 137 -2.69 3.69 4.82
C LEU A 137 -1.21 4.01 5.08
N HIS A 138 -0.35 3.59 4.16
CA HIS A 138 1.08 3.86 4.25
C HIS A 138 1.39 5.29 3.76
N ALA A 139 1.48 6.24 4.67
CA ALA A 139 1.72 7.66 4.37
C ALA A 139 3.10 8.16 4.85
N THR A 140 4.12 7.28 4.83
CA THR A 140 5.46 7.58 5.33
C THR A 140 6.56 7.07 4.39
N HIS A 141 7.81 7.11 4.83
CA HIS A 141 9.04 6.58 4.19
C HIS A 141 9.34 7.14 2.80
N GLY A 142 8.77 8.28 2.40
CA GLY A 142 9.00 8.84 1.07
C GLY A 142 8.19 8.16 -0.03
N TYR A 143 7.19 7.32 0.29
CA TYR A 143 6.30 6.69 -0.69
C TYR A 143 5.19 7.63 -1.15
N LEU A 144 4.32 7.21 -2.08
CA LEU A 144 3.45 8.11 -2.83
C LEU A 144 2.64 9.06 -1.94
N MET A 145 1.97 8.59 -0.90
CA MET A 145 1.19 9.46 -0.01
C MET A 145 2.05 10.51 0.69
N SER A 146 3.25 10.13 1.15
CA SER A 146 4.18 11.10 1.74
C SER A 146 4.81 12.04 0.69
N GLN A 147 4.93 11.60 -0.57
CA GLN A 147 5.36 12.46 -1.67
C GLN A 147 4.32 13.54 -1.98
N PHE A 148 3.02 13.24 -1.88
CA PHE A 148 1.97 14.27 -1.98
C PHE A 148 1.98 15.22 -0.78
N LEU A 149 2.17 14.70 0.42
CA LEU A 149 2.14 15.49 1.65
C LEU A 149 3.33 16.44 1.80
N SER A 150 4.51 16.01 1.36
CA SER A 150 5.77 16.74 1.56
C SER A 150 5.93 17.92 0.61
N PRO A 151 6.18 19.15 1.10
CA PRO A 151 6.48 20.29 0.23
C PRO A 151 7.85 20.17 -0.46
N VAL A 152 8.69 19.21 -0.05
CA VAL A 152 9.97 18.92 -0.70
C VAL A 152 9.72 18.18 -2.01
N TYR A 153 8.84 17.18 -2.02
CA TYR A 153 8.50 16.41 -3.21
C TYR A 153 7.40 17.07 -4.04
N ASN A 154 6.33 17.55 -3.38
CA ASN A 154 5.15 18.11 -4.04
C ASN A 154 5.38 19.55 -4.49
N LYS A 155 5.60 19.75 -5.80
CA LYS A 155 5.75 21.06 -6.46
C LYS A 155 4.55 21.42 -7.33
N ARG A 156 3.41 20.69 -7.16
CA ARG A 156 2.19 20.93 -7.93
C ARG A 156 1.65 22.33 -7.72
N LYS A 157 0.96 22.83 -8.76
CA LYS A 157 0.31 24.16 -8.80
C LYS A 157 -1.21 24.06 -8.83
N ASP A 158 -1.75 22.85 -8.87
CA ASP A 158 -3.17 22.54 -8.86
C ASP A 158 -3.69 22.28 -7.42
N GLU A 159 -4.90 21.76 -7.32
CA GLU A 159 -5.60 21.49 -6.05
C GLU A 159 -4.96 20.42 -5.17
N TYR A 160 -3.95 19.69 -5.67
CA TYR A 160 -3.16 18.71 -4.89
C TYR A 160 -1.82 19.28 -4.41
N GLY A 161 -1.53 20.57 -4.65
CA GLY A 161 -0.25 21.18 -4.30
C GLY A 161 -0.35 22.53 -3.57
N GLY A 162 0.81 23.05 -3.14
CA GLY A 162 0.89 24.33 -2.43
C GLY A 162 0.55 24.26 -0.96
N SER A 163 -0.68 24.58 -0.54
CA SER A 163 -1.10 24.59 0.86
C SER A 163 -1.09 23.19 1.49
N LEU A 164 -1.03 23.12 2.83
CA LEU A 164 -1.14 21.82 3.53
C LEU A 164 -2.46 21.13 3.22
N GLU A 165 -3.55 21.88 3.14
CA GLU A 165 -4.86 21.35 2.81
C GLU A 165 -4.86 20.66 1.44
N ASN A 166 -4.29 21.30 0.43
CA ASN A 166 -4.16 20.72 -0.91
C ASN A 166 -3.26 19.48 -0.92
N ARG A 167 -2.13 19.52 -0.21
CA ARG A 167 -1.22 18.35 -0.13
C ARG A 167 -1.84 17.16 0.62
N LEU A 168 -2.80 17.40 1.50
CA LEU A 168 -3.58 16.36 2.19
C LEU A 168 -4.71 15.80 1.33
N ARG A 169 -5.11 16.48 0.25
CA ARG A 169 -6.28 16.14 -0.57
C ARG A 169 -6.24 14.69 -1.05
N PHE A 170 -5.13 14.23 -1.61
CA PHE A 170 -4.97 12.85 -2.06
C PHE A 170 -5.31 11.84 -0.96
N ILE A 171 -4.72 12.00 0.23
CA ILE A 171 -4.98 11.10 1.37
C ILE A 171 -6.44 11.19 1.82
N LYS A 172 -7.02 12.38 1.88
CA LYS A 172 -8.43 12.57 2.27
C LYS A 172 -9.37 11.92 1.27
N ASN A 173 -9.15 12.10 -0.03
CA ASN A 173 -9.98 11.50 -1.06
C ASN A 173 -9.93 9.97 -1.00
N VAL A 174 -8.75 9.38 -0.77
CA VAL A 174 -8.61 7.93 -0.57
C VAL A 174 -9.40 7.44 0.65
N ILE A 175 -9.46 8.22 1.74
CA ILE A 175 -10.22 7.86 2.94
C ILE A 175 -11.73 7.97 2.69
N ASP A 176 -12.16 8.95 1.88
CA ASP A 176 -13.57 9.23 1.63
C ASP A 176 -14.21 8.26 0.61
N LYS A 177 -13.41 7.59 -0.24
CA LYS A 177 -13.84 6.56 -1.19
C LYS A 177 -14.00 5.18 -0.52
#